data_4ea6ea7e81bd4c4ce96b5b721005bcff
#
_entry.id   4ea6ea7e81bd4c4ce96b5b721005bcff
#
_cell.length_a   1.000
_cell.length_b   1.000
_cell.length_c   1.000
_cell.angle_alpha   90.00
_cell.angle_beta   90.00
_cell.angle_gamma   90.00
#
_symmetry.space_group_name_H-M   'P 1'
#
loop_
_entity.id
_entity.type
_entity.pdbx_description
1 polymer ?
#
loop_
_entity_poly.entity_id
_entity_poly.type
_entity_poly.pdbx_seq_one_letter_code
_entity_poly.pdbx_strand_id
1 'polypeptide(L)'
;MATLSFKNVNKVYDNNVQAVFDFNLEVKDKEFIVFVGPSGCGKSTTLRMVAGFEEITEGEIYIGDKIINLMPPKDRDIAMVFQNYALYPHMTVYDNMAFALKLRKVRMPLKALDSKNPNYIEKKRVIIETKQNELNEGLKELKERKAGKDAITEFKFRKSNEAKQLLLQLEEEYSSPVLSYDKDKVLLLEKQISSLKKENPENIEEISKLEKELALVLADESVPVYTYRHYTNKEIADRVMETAEILGLIPYLKRKPAALSGGQRQRVALGRAIVRKPKVFLMDEPLSNLDAKLRVQTRSEIIKIHRQVGATTIYVTHDQTEAMTMASRIVIMKDGYIQQVGTPEEVYASPENMFVGGFIGSPSMNFINGIYDGKDFIVEGESNLTIKLNKEQKELLKNHINAPLSLGIRPEDIYIENDLGNENPGQKITIPCDFCELLGHEKIVYGVIDKQKLTIKIPAKYQINTGDAVTFCFDNNKVLFFDRESTKRIR
;
A
#
# COMPACT_ATOMS: atom_id res chain seq x y z
N MET A 1 2.20 -12.81 -9.94
CA MET A 1 1.66 -12.34 -8.66
C MET A 1 2.74 -11.52 -7.95
N ALA A 2 2.37 -10.45 -7.28
CA ALA A 2 3.34 -9.58 -6.61
C ALA A 2 3.16 -9.64 -5.08
N THR A 3 3.38 -10.84 -4.52
CA THR A 3 3.52 -11.00 -3.07
C THR A 3 4.75 -10.24 -2.58
N LEU A 4 4.73 -9.75 -1.36
CA LEU A 4 5.88 -9.14 -0.72
C LEU A 4 6.14 -9.87 0.59
N SER A 5 7.37 -10.36 0.81
CA SER A 5 7.73 -11.10 2.02
C SER A 5 8.96 -10.51 2.67
N PHE A 6 8.90 -10.41 3.99
CA PHE A 6 10.01 -10.01 4.84
C PHE A 6 10.38 -11.20 5.73
N LYS A 7 11.66 -11.57 5.76
CA LYS A 7 12.16 -12.68 6.56
C LYS A 7 13.32 -12.20 7.45
N ASN A 8 13.08 -12.16 8.74
CA ASN A 8 14.03 -11.80 9.79
C ASN A 8 14.77 -10.49 9.50
N VAL A 9 14.02 -9.48 9.00
CA VAL A 9 14.62 -8.22 8.55
C VAL A 9 14.99 -7.36 9.74
N ASN A 10 16.26 -6.98 9.80
CA ASN A 10 16.84 -6.07 10.79
C ASN A 10 17.41 -4.83 10.10
N LYS A 11 17.31 -3.67 10.76
CA LYS A 11 17.96 -2.44 10.33
C LYS A 11 18.67 -1.78 11.49
N VAL A 12 19.98 -1.70 11.37
CA VAL A 12 20.87 -0.95 12.26
C VAL A 12 21.50 0.18 11.45
N TYR A 13 21.48 1.40 11.96
CA TYR A 13 22.15 2.56 11.36
C TYR A 13 23.60 2.67 11.83
N ASP A 14 24.43 3.45 11.13
CA ASP A 14 25.88 3.61 11.39
C ASP A 14 26.20 4.10 12.82
N ASN A 15 25.25 4.76 13.48
CA ASN A 15 25.34 5.19 14.88
C ASN A 15 24.94 4.09 15.89
N ASN A 16 24.88 2.83 15.47
CA ASN A 16 24.42 1.67 16.24
C ASN A 16 22.98 1.77 16.77
N VAL A 17 22.15 2.63 16.21
CA VAL A 17 20.73 2.67 16.53
C VAL A 17 19.99 1.66 15.67
N GLN A 18 19.41 0.64 16.31
CA GLN A 18 18.58 -0.33 15.63
C GLN A 18 17.14 0.23 15.52
N ALA A 19 16.65 0.34 14.30
CA ALA A 19 15.35 0.93 13.99
C ALA A 19 14.27 -0.11 13.66
N VAL A 20 14.66 -1.32 13.26
CA VAL A 20 13.77 -2.44 12.94
C VAL A 20 14.39 -3.72 13.47
N PHE A 21 13.58 -4.50 14.20
CA PHE A 21 13.99 -5.74 14.85
C PHE A 21 13.15 -6.90 14.33
N ASP A 22 13.80 -7.93 13.83
CA ASP A 22 13.22 -9.24 13.44
C ASP A 22 11.86 -9.09 12.73
N PHE A 23 11.81 -8.23 11.72
CA PHE A 23 10.57 -7.92 11.02
C PHE A 23 10.21 -9.06 10.07
N ASN A 24 9.15 -9.79 10.42
CA ASN A 24 8.62 -10.92 9.68
C ASN A 24 7.19 -10.61 9.23
N LEU A 25 6.95 -10.56 7.92
CA LEU A 25 5.64 -10.25 7.37
C LEU A 25 5.47 -10.85 5.97
N GLU A 26 4.31 -11.40 5.71
CA GLU A 26 3.90 -11.81 4.37
C GLU A 26 2.69 -10.96 3.93
N VAL A 27 2.84 -10.27 2.79
CA VAL A 27 1.81 -9.45 2.15
C VAL A 27 1.33 -10.15 0.89
N LYS A 28 0.02 -10.39 0.81
CA LYS A 28 -0.61 -11.09 -0.31
C LYS A 28 -0.65 -10.22 -1.57
N ASP A 29 -0.75 -10.87 -2.73
CA ASP A 29 -0.94 -10.17 -4.00
C ASP A 29 -2.20 -9.27 -3.94
N LYS A 30 -2.06 -8.02 -4.38
CA LYS A 30 -3.13 -7.00 -4.39
C LYS A 30 -3.69 -6.63 -3.00
N GLU A 31 -2.98 -6.95 -1.93
CA GLU A 31 -3.38 -6.56 -0.59
C GLU A 31 -3.09 -5.08 -0.32
N PHE A 32 -3.98 -4.41 0.42
CA PHE A 32 -3.75 -3.07 0.97
C PHE A 32 -3.40 -3.19 2.44
N ILE A 33 -2.11 -3.16 2.76
CA ILE A 33 -1.62 -3.26 4.14
C ILE A 33 -1.18 -1.91 4.67
N VAL A 34 -1.55 -1.61 5.91
CA VAL A 34 -1.23 -0.33 6.56
C VAL A 34 -0.28 -0.55 7.72
N PHE A 35 0.85 0.15 7.71
CA PHE A 35 1.77 0.22 8.85
C PHE A 35 1.41 1.46 9.69
N VAL A 36 1.09 1.23 10.96
CA VAL A 36 0.70 2.29 11.90
C VAL A 36 1.46 2.15 13.22
N GLY A 37 1.67 3.27 13.90
CA GLY A 37 2.38 3.33 15.19
C GLY A 37 2.92 4.72 15.48
N PRO A 38 3.53 4.94 16.65
CA PRO A 38 4.12 6.22 17.03
C PRO A 38 5.22 6.69 16.08
N SER A 39 5.57 7.96 16.13
CA SER A 39 6.72 8.49 15.39
C SER A 39 8.01 7.80 15.82
N GLY A 40 8.88 7.47 14.86
CA GLY A 40 10.15 6.81 15.13
C GLY A 40 10.09 5.29 15.32
N CYS A 41 8.93 4.63 15.25
CA CYS A 41 8.82 3.17 15.45
C CYS A 41 9.25 2.30 14.25
N GLY A 42 9.90 2.85 13.23
CA GLY A 42 10.47 2.07 12.12
C GLY A 42 9.62 1.96 10.85
N LYS A 43 8.39 2.48 10.79
CA LYS A 43 7.48 2.37 9.62
C LYS A 43 8.08 2.87 8.30
N SER A 44 8.50 4.13 8.28
CA SER A 44 9.11 4.73 7.07
C SER A 44 10.46 4.10 6.74
N THR A 45 11.22 3.65 7.74
CA THR A 45 12.45 2.88 7.53
C THR A 45 12.15 1.58 6.80
N THR A 46 11.16 0.81 7.25
CA THR A 46 10.73 -0.44 6.61
C THR A 46 10.24 -0.18 5.19
N LEU A 47 9.45 0.86 4.97
CA LEU A 47 9.00 1.25 3.64
C LEU A 47 10.18 1.61 2.71
N ARG A 48 11.17 2.37 3.21
CA ARG A 48 12.37 2.76 2.46
C ARG A 48 13.29 1.58 2.13
N MET A 49 13.36 0.56 3.00
CA MET A 49 14.07 -0.69 2.68
C MET A 49 13.42 -1.41 1.48
N VAL A 50 12.09 -1.49 1.42
CA VAL A 50 11.38 -2.02 0.23
C VAL A 50 11.66 -1.16 -1.00
N ALA A 51 11.68 0.16 -0.84
CA ALA A 51 11.96 1.10 -1.93
C ALA A 51 13.43 1.05 -2.42
N GLY A 52 14.35 0.51 -1.62
CA GLY A 52 15.78 0.49 -1.89
C GLY A 52 16.48 1.83 -1.62
N PHE A 53 15.88 2.68 -0.78
CA PHE A 53 16.49 3.92 -0.28
C PHE A 53 17.22 3.71 1.05
N GLU A 54 16.99 2.58 1.69
CA GLU A 54 17.70 2.12 2.87
C GLU A 54 18.17 0.70 2.65
N GLU A 55 19.40 0.40 3.04
CA GLU A 55 19.93 -0.94 3.00
C GLU A 55 19.47 -1.75 4.23
N ILE A 56 19.27 -3.03 4.02
CA ILE A 56 18.93 -3.98 5.07
C ILE A 56 20.22 -4.40 5.74
N THR A 57 20.25 -4.48 7.08
CA THR A 57 21.44 -4.98 7.81
C THR A 57 21.48 -6.51 7.81
N GLU A 58 20.32 -7.14 8.06
CA GLU A 58 20.16 -8.60 8.05
C GLU A 58 18.78 -8.99 7.53
N GLY A 59 18.64 -10.24 7.11
CA GLY A 59 17.40 -10.79 6.60
C GLY A 59 17.20 -10.58 5.11
N GLU A 60 16.00 -10.85 4.62
CA GLU A 60 15.68 -10.85 3.21
C GLU A 60 14.31 -10.23 2.93
N ILE A 61 14.22 -9.44 1.86
CA ILE A 61 12.94 -8.96 1.31
C ILE A 61 12.76 -9.50 -0.10
N TYR A 62 11.56 -10.02 -0.37
CA TYR A 62 11.18 -10.61 -1.65
C TYR A 62 10.02 -9.83 -2.28
N ILE A 63 10.05 -9.67 -3.61
CA ILE A 63 8.89 -9.31 -4.43
C ILE A 63 8.62 -10.48 -5.39
N GLY A 64 7.53 -11.22 -5.15
CA GLY A 64 7.33 -12.54 -5.76
C GLY A 64 8.46 -13.48 -5.34
N ASP A 65 9.10 -14.12 -6.30
CA ASP A 65 10.19 -15.07 -6.06
C ASP A 65 11.59 -14.41 -6.06
N LYS A 66 11.68 -13.08 -6.16
CA LYS A 66 12.95 -12.37 -6.30
C LYS A 66 13.36 -11.67 -5.03
N ILE A 67 14.55 -11.95 -4.54
CA ILE A 67 15.21 -11.16 -3.48
C ILE A 67 15.55 -9.79 -4.02
N ILE A 68 15.18 -8.73 -3.29
CA ILE A 68 15.38 -7.34 -3.73
C ILE A 68 16.46 -6.61 -2.94
N ASN A 69 17.11 -7.24 -1.98
CA ASN A 69 18.09 -6.60 -1.09
C ASN A 69 19.13 -5.76 -1.84
N LEU A 70 19.80 -6.35 -2.82
CA LEU A 70 20.84 -5.70 -3.64
C LEU A 70 20.32 -5.09 -4.95
N MET A 71 19.00 -5.18 -5.20
CA MET A 71 18.41 -4.66 -6.42
C MET A 71 18.23 -3.15 -6.31
N PRO A 72 18.77 -2.35 -7.26
CA PRO A 72 18.61 -0.89 -7.23
C PRO A 72 17.14 -0.47 -7.38
N PRO A 73 16.72 0.66 -6.82
CA PRO A 73 15.31 1.11 -6.79
C PRO A 73 14.62 1.11 -8.16
N LYS A 74 15.34 1.47 -9.23
CA LYS A 74 14.80 1.53 -10.61
C LYS A 74 14.34 0.18 -11.15
N ASP A 75 14.91 -0.94 -10.65
CA ASP A 75 14.70 -2.29 -11.16
C ASP A 75 13.71 -3.11 -10.29
N ARG A 76 13.27 -2.57 -9.14
CA ARG A 76 12.35 -3.24 -8.20
C ARG A 76 10.89 -3.30 -8.66
N ASP A 77 10.53 -2.67 -9.77
CA ASP A 77 9.16 -2.55 -10.30
C ASP A 77 8.15 -2.00 -9.28
N ILE A 78 8.60 -1.04 -8.48
CA ILE A 78 7.84 -0.35 -7.45
C ILE A 78 7.53 1.10 -7.85
N ALA A 79 6.52 1.69 -7.24
CA ALA A 79 6.30 3.12 -7.25
C ALA A 79 6.08 3.63 -5.83
N MET A 80 6.60 4.83 -5.52
CA MET A 80 6.50 5.43 -4.20
C MET A 80 5.91 6.83 -4.28
N VAL A 81 4.99 7.12 -3.36
CA VAL A 81 4.47 8.47 -3.08
C VAL A 81 5.07 8.92 -1.76
N PHE A 82 5.79 10.03 -1.79
CA PHE A 82 6.44 10.64 -0.64
C PHE A 82 5.49 11.59 0.09
N GLN A 83 5.73 11.81 1.36
CA GLN A 83 4.99 12.73 2.22
C GLN A 83 4.89 14.15 1.64
N ASN A 84 5.95 14.65 1.00
CA ASN A 84 6.02 15.97 0.36
C ASN A 84 5.64 15.95 -1.13
N TYR A 85 5.05 14.82 -1.62
CA TYR A 85 4.67 14.58 -3.01
C TYR A 85 5.82 14.55 -4.02
N ALA A 86 6.95 15.19 -3.74
CA ALA A 86 8.17 15.28 -4.57
C ALA A 86 7.90 15.60 -6.05
N LEU A 87 6.95 16.51 -6.32
CA LEU A 87 6.63 16.96 -7.69
C LEU A 87 7.73 17.84 -8.25
N TYR A 88 7.95 17.76 -9.56
CA TYR A 88 8.84 18.68 -10.29
C TYR A 88 8.13 20.01 -10.52
N PRO A 89 8.51 21.10 -9.82
CA PRO A 89 7.74 22.35 -9.81
C PRO A 89 7.74 23.09 -11.15
N HIS A 90 8.78 22.89 -11.95
CA HIS A 90 8.95 23.50 -13.27
C HIS A 90 8.18 22.78 -14.39
N MET A 91 7.77 21.53 -14.17
CA MET A 91 7.05 20.70 -15.14
C MET A 91 5.54 20.88 -15.01
N THR A 92 4.81 20.66 -16.11
CA THR A 92 3.36 20.57 -16.10
C THR A 92 2.89 19.27 -15.40
N VAL A 93 1.58 19.15 -15.12
CA VAL A 93 1.00 17.88 -14.63
C VAL A 93 1.29 16.75 -15.61
N TYR A 94 1.06 16.98 -16.91
CA TYR A 94 1.38 16.02 -17.95
C TYR A 94 2.84 15.57 -17.90
N ASP A 95 3.78 16.51 -17.85
CA ASP A 95 5.20 16.19 -17.86
C ASP A 95 5.65 15.49 -16.58
N ASN A 96 5.10 15.85 -15.41
CA ASN A 96 5.34 15.13 -14.16
C ASN A 96 4.95 13.64 -14.28
N MET A 97 3.81 13.33 -14.92
CA MET A 97 3.36 11.95 -15.13
C MET A 97 4.18 11.25 -16.22
N ALA A 98 4.45 11.92 -17.33
CA ALA A 98 5.18 11.36 -18.46
C ALA A 98 6.66 11.10 -18.19
N PHE A 99 7.27 11.82 -17.23
CA PHE A 99 8.72 11.82 -16.98
C PHE A 99 9.31 10.42 -16.82
N ALA A 100 8.71 9.61 -15.95
CA ALA A 100 9.20 8.26 -15.67
C ALA A 100 9.06 7.32 -16.88
N LEU A 101 8.06 7.53 -17.74
CA LEU A 101 7.86 6.75 -18.97
C LEU A 101 8.90 7.12 -20.05
N LYS A 102 9.26 8.42 -20.15
CA LYS A 102 10.29 8.89 -21.10
C LYS A 102 11.66 8.24 -20.86
N LEU A 103 11.97 7.94 -19.59
CA LEU A 103 13.26 7.35 -19.20
C LEU A 103 13.27 5.82 -19.24
N ARG A 104 12.11 5.18 -19.16
CA ARG A 104 11.99 3.72 -19.05
C ARG A 104 12.10 3.06 -20.44
N LYS A 105 12.93 2.03 -20.52
CA LYS A 105 12.90 1.09 -21.64
C LYS A 105 11.90 -0.03 -21.34
N VAL A 106 11.12 -0.40 -22.34
CA VAL A 106 10.19 -1.53 -22.26
C VAL A 106 10.75 -2.71 -23.00
N ARG A 107 10.60 -3.90 -22.40
CA ARG A 107 10.90 -5.17 -23.03
C ARG A 107 9.75 -5.50 -23.98
N MET A 108 10.02 -5.66 -25.25
CA MET A 108 9.05 -6.04 -26.27
C MET A 108 9.54 -7.21 -27.10
N PRO A 109 8.66 -8.12 -27.54
CA PRO A 109 9.07 -9.15 -28.46
C PRO A 109 9.62 -8.49 -29.74
N LEU A 110 10.78 -8.93 -30.17
CA LEU A 110 11.35 -8.52 -31.43
C LEU A 110 10.46 -9.12 -32.55
N LYS A 111 9.91 -8.24 -33.40
CA LYS A 111 9.11 -8.66 -34.54
C LYS A 111 9.91 -8.45 -35.84
N ALA A 112 9.85 -9.41 -36.71
CA ALA A 112 10.39 -9.29 -38.06
C ALA A 112 9.25 -9.03 -39.05
N LEU A 113 9.37 -7.95 -39.80
CA LEU A 113 8.40 -7.59 -40.84
C LEU A 113 8.61 -8.46 -42.07
N ASP A 114 7.58 -9.16 -42.51
CA ASP A 114 7.56 -9.81 -43.81
C ASP A 114 7.33 -8.77 -44.93
N SER A 115 8.38 -8.04 -45.23
CA SER A 115 8.35 -6.98 -46.24
C SER A 115 8.20 -7.50 -47.68
N LYS A 116 8.31 -8.81 -47.89
CA LYS A 116 8.18 -9.47 -49.19
C LYS A 116 6.79 -10.02 -49.42
N ASN A 117 5.90 -9.99 -48.41
CA ASN A 117 4.52 -10.46 -48.52
C ASN A 117 3.79 -9.66 -49.62
N PRO A 118 3.20 -10.30 -50.64
CA PRO A 118 2.48 -9.59 -51.70
C PRO A 118 1.33 -8.72 -51.18
N ASN A 119 0.58 -9.21 -50.22
CA ASN A 119 -0.55 -8.46 -49.61
C ASN A 119 -0.06 -7.24 -48.84
N TYR A 120 1.10 -7.34 -48.14
CA TYR A 120 1.71 -6.19 -47.48
C TYR A 120 2.09 -5.10 -48.49
N ILE A 121 2.76 -5.50 -49.57
CA ILE A 121 3.20 -4.57 -50.61
C ILE A 121 2.02 -3.85 -51.24
N GLU A 122 0.97 -4.59 -51.59
CA GLU A 122 -0.23 -4.04 -52.18
C GLU A 122 -0.96 -3.09 -51.23
N LYS A 123 -1.24 -3.51 -49.99
CA LYS A 123 -1.89 -2.65 -49.01
C LYS A 123 -1.09 -1.38 -48.71
N LYS A 124 0.26 -1.51 -48.61
CA LYS A 124 1.16 -0.37 -48.43
C LYS A 124 1.04 0.63 -49.60
N ARG A 125 1.03 0.13 -50.82
CA ARG A 125 0.85 0.98 -52.00
C ARG A 125 -0.47 1.72 -51.98
N VAL A 126 -1.58 1.02 -51.71
CA VAL A 126 -2.91 1.61 -51.61
C VAL A 126 -2.97 2.70 -50.54
N ILE A 127 -2.41 2.49 -49.35
CA ILE A 127 -2.36 3.50 -48.29
C ILE A 127 -1.61 4.75 -48.74
N ILE A 128 -0.43 4.56 -49.36
CA ILE A 128 0.37 5.69 -49.85
C ILE A 128 -0.38 6.49 -50.91
N GLU A 129 -0.92 5.83 -51.94
CA GLU A 129 -1.68 6.49 -53.00
C GLU A 129 -2.90 7.23 -52.51
N THR A 130 -3.70 6.59 -51.63
CA THR A 130 -4.88 7.20 -51.03
C THR A 130 -4.54 8.46 -50.22
N LYS A 131 -3.54 8.36 -49.34
CA LYS A 131 -3.13 9.50 -48.51
C LYS A 131 -2.46 10.62 -49.29
N GLN A 132 -1.76 10.29 -50.37
CA GLN A 132 -1.21 11.27 -51.30
C GLN A 132 -2.33 12.06 -52.04
N ASN A 133 -3.37 11.36 -52.48
CA ASN A 133 -4.54 11.99 -53.13
C ASN A 133 -5.29 12.89 -52.16
N GLU A 134 -5.61 12.39 -50.92
CA GLU A 134 -6.23 13.21 -49.88
C GLU A 134 -5.42 14.47 -49.56
N LEU A 135 -4.07 14.34 -49.51
CA LEU A 135 -3.17 15.49 -49.27
C LEU A 135 -3.27 16.50 -50.42
N ASN A 136 -3.21 16.04 -51.65
CA ASN A 136 -3.26 16.89 -52.85
C ASN A 136 -4.61 17.63 -53.00
N GLU A 137 -5.71 16.92 -52.78
CA GLU A 137 -7.07 17.49 -52.81
C GLU A 137 -7.25 18.54 -51.72
N GLY A 138 -6.91 18.23 -50.48
CA GLY A 138 -7.02 19.17 -49.38
C GLY A 138 -6.12 20.39 -49.53
N LEU A 139 -4.91 20.23 -50.12
CA LEU A 139 -4.06 21.37 -50.44
C LEU A 139 -4.62 22.26 -51.52
N LYS A 140 -5.32 21.68 -52.49
CA LYS A 140 -6.04 22.44 -53.56
C LYS A 140 -7.15 23.26 -52.95
N GLU A 141 -8.00 22.65 -52.11
CA GLU A 141 -9.08 23.35 -51.40
C GLU A 141 -8.55 24.49 -50.50
N LEU A 142 -7.47 24.28 -49.75
CA LEU A 142 -6.87 25.29 -48.88
C LEU A 142 -6.30 26.48 -49.68
N LYS A 143 -5.77 26.21 -50.87
CA LYS A 143 -5.28 27.26 -51.77
C LYS A 143 -6.44 28.07 -52.36
N GLU A 144 -7.54 27.40 -52.78
CA GLU A 144 -8.74 28.05 -53.30
C GLU A 144 -9.40 28.95 -52.24
N ARG A 145 -9.40 28.53 -50.96
CA ARG A 145 -9.88 29.31 -49.82
C ARG A 145 -8.88 30.38 -49.34
N LYS A 146 -7.73 30.56 -49.99
CA LYS A 146 -6.65 31.49 -49.60
C LYS A 146 -6.18 31.33 -48.15
N ALA A 147 -6.11 30.08 -47.67
CA ALA A 147 -5.67 29.78 -46.33
C ALA A 147 -4.22 30.26 -46.07
N GLY A 148 -3.94 30.69 -44.85
CA GLY A 148 -2.61 31.17 -44.42
C GLY A 148 -1.55 30.02 -44.41
N LYS A 149 -0.28 30.39 -44.46
CA LYS A 149 0.85 29.42 -44.46
C LYS A 149 0.81 28.44 -43.30
N ASP A 150 0.40 28.90 -42.10
CA ASP A 150 0.34 28.08 -40.87
C ASP A 150 -0.74 26.99 -41.01
N ALA A 151 -1.91 27.30 -41.53
CA ALA A 151 -2.98 26.32 -41.77
C ALA A 151 -2.57 25.23 -42.79
N ILE A 152 -1.84 25.64 -43.84
CA ILE A 152 -1.30 24.69 -44.83
C ILE A 152 -0.26 23.78 -44.21
N THR A 153 0.62 24.31 -43.33
CA THR A 153 1.63 23.55 -42.66
C THR A 153 1.05 22.55 -41.66
N GLU A 154 0.07 22.99 -40.86
CA GLU A 154 -0.66 22.14 -39.92
C GLU A 154 -1.43 21.01 -40.65
N PHE A 155 -2.08 21.32 -41.77
CA PHE A 155 -2.79 20.30 -42.58
C PHE A 155 -1.81 19.26 -43.12
N LYS A 156 -0.66 19.65 -43.69
CA LYS A 156 0.38 18.74 -44.18
C LYS A 156 0.90 17.83 -43.05
N PHE A 157 1.18 18.41 -41.88
CA PHE A 157 1.67 17.68 -40.73
C PHE A 157 0.64 16.64 -40.25
N ARG A 158 -0.64 17.01 -40.13
CA ARG A 158 -1.72 16.09 -39.77
C ARG A 158 -1.85 14.93 -40.76
N LYS A 159 -1.92 15.21 -42.06
CA LYS A 159 -2.05 14.17 -43.10
C LYS A 159 -0.83 13.23 -43.17
N SER A 160 0.36 13.78 -42.99
CA SER A 160 1.60 12.97 -42.89
C SER A 160 1.57 12.03 -41.68
N ASN A 161 1.09 12.52 -40.52
CA ASN A 161 0.96 11.67 -39.32
C ASN A 161 -0.11 10.58 -39.47
N GLU A 162 -1.26 10.88 -40.11
CA GLU A 162 -2.30 9.88 -40.41
C GLU A 162 -1.75 8.77 -41.30
N ALA A 163 -1.01 9.11 -42.38
CA ALA A 163 -0.39 8.14 -43.26
C ALA A 163 0.63 7.28 -42.52
N LYS A 164 1.48 7.90 -41.71
CA LYS A 164 2.48 7.19 -40.89
C LYS A 164 1.85 6.21 -39.92
N GLN A 165 0.75 6.58 -39.28
CA GLN A 165 0.04 5.68 -38.35
C GLN A 165 -0.53 4.46 -39.05
N LEU A 166 -1.16 4.63 -40.23
CA LEU A 166 -1.68 3.52 -41.01
C LEU A 166 -0.57 2.56 -41.48
N LEU A 167 0.56 3.11 -41.91
CA LEU A 167 1.71 2.29 -42.30
C LEU A 167 2.29 1.50 -41.10
N LEU A 168 2.36 2.11 -39.92
CA LEU A 168 2.80 1.41 -38.71
C LEU A 168 1.84 0.28 -38.30
N GLN A 169 0.51 0.49 -38.45
CA GLN A 169 -0.48 -0.56 -38.20
C GLN A 169 -0.34 -1.71 -39.22
N LEU A 170 -0.11 -1.39 -40.48
CA LEU A 170 0.14 -2.40 -41.51
C LEU A 170 1.43 -3.19 -41.25
N GLU A 171 2.50 -2.51 -40.85
CA GLU A 171 3.78 -3.18 -40.48
C GLU A 171 3.57 -4.10 -39.25
N GLU A 172 2.73 -3.73 -38.30
CA GLU A 172 2.43 -4.57 -37.16
C GLU A 172 1.60 -5.81 -37.54
N GLU A 173 0.63 -5.66 -38.47
CA GLU A 173 -0.19 -6.76 -39.01
C GLU A 173 0.67 -7.85 -39.72
N TYR A 174 1.71 -7.42 -40.46
CA TYR A 174 2.59 -8.34 -41.21
C TYR A 174 3.93 -8.64 -40.52
N SER A 175 4.02 -8.38 -39.21
CA SER A 175 5.21 -8.69 -38.41
C SER A 175 4.98 -9.89 -37.53
N SER A 176 5.88 -10.87 -37.58
CA SER A 176 5.85 -12.05 -36.72
C SER A 176 6.93 -11.96 -35.63
N PRO A 177 6.69 -12.53 -34.43
CA PRO A 177 7.74 -12.63 -33.42
C PRO A 177 8.97 -13.38 -33.96
N VAL A 178 10.15 -12.84 -33.71
CA VAL A 178 11.38 -13.56 -33.90
C VAL A 178 11.54 -14.56 -32.78
N LEU A 179 11.62 -15.83 -33.11
CA LEU A 179 11.77 -16.91 -32.16
C LEU A 179 13.25 -17.35 -32.10
N SER A 180 13.66 -17.84 -30.96
CA SER A 180 15.00 -18.41 -30.73
C SER A 180 14.93 -19.34 -29.52
N TYR A 181 16.04 -19.94 -29.18
CA TYR A 181 16.16 -20.72 -27.94
C TYR A 181 16.19 -19.80 -26.68
N ASP A 182 15.91 -20.39 -25.51
CA ASP A 182 15.96 -19.68 -24.21
C ASP A 182 17.42 -19.41 -23.82
N LYS A 183 17.90 -18.20 -24.12
CA LYS A 183 19.28 -17.76 -23.82
C LYS A 183 19.60 -17.74 -22.34
N ASP A 184 18.62 -17.40 -21.48
CA ASP A 184 18.83 -17.34 -20.03
C ASP A 184 19.02 -18.76 -19.46
N LYS A 185 18.20 -19.71 -19.94
CA LYS A 185 18.33 -21.13 -19.56
C LYS A 185 19.63 -21.75 -20.10
N VAL A 186 20.04 -21.44 -21.32
CA VAL A 186 21.32 -21.84 -21.87
C VAL A 186 22.49 -21.37 -21.02
N LEU A 187 22.51 -20.07 -20.67
CA LEU A 187 23.55 -19.49 -19.81
C LEU A 187 23.62 -20.13 -18.42
N LEU A 188 22.46 -20.47 -17.87
CA LEU A 188 22.39 -21.16 -16.57
C LEU A 188 22.98 -22.57 -16.65
N LEU A 189 22.58 -23.35 -17.67
CA LEU A 189 23.06 -24.69 -17.86
C LEU A 189 24.58 -24.71 -18.17
N GLU A 190 25.09 -23.79 -18.99
CA GLU A 190 26.52 -23.64 -19.24
C GLU A 190 27.31 -23.34 -17.95
N LYS A 191 26.80 -22.48 -17.08
CA LYS A 191 27.41 -22.21 -15.76
C LYS A 191 27.42 -23.46 -14.88
N GLN A 192 26.30 -24.17 -14.78
CA GLN A 192 26.20 -25.39 -14.00
C GLN A 192 27.18 -26.47 -14.51
N ILE A 193 27.22 -26.70 -15.81
CA ILE A 193 28.18 -27.64 -16.46
C ILE A 193 29.62 -27.24 -16.17
N SER A 194 29.95 -25.94 -16.27
CA SER A 194 31.29 -25.44 -16.03
C SER A 194 31.73 -25.54 -14.56
N SER A 195 30.83 -25.33 -13.62
CA SER A 195 31.07 -25.50 -12.18
C SER A 195 31.29 -27.00 -11.85
N LEU A 196 30.41 -27.88 -12.33
CA LEU A 196 30.53 -29.31 -12.12
C LEU A 196 31.82 -29.89 -12.71
N LYS A 197 32.21 -29.46 -13.91
CA LYS A 197 33.50 -29.88 -14.54
C LYS A 197 34.72 -29.42 -13.72
N LYS A 198 34.62 -28.33 -12.96
CA LYS A 198 35.72 -27.83 -12.11
C LYS A 198 35.75 -28.50 -10.74
N GLU A 199 34.59 -28.67 -10.09
CA GLU A 199 34.45 -29.13 -8.71
C GLU A 199 34.45 -30.67 -8.62
N ASN A 200 33.82 -31.34 -9.58
CA ASN A 200 33.67 -32.80 -9.57
C ASN A 200 33.69 -33.40 -11.00
N PRO A 201 34.87 -33.41 -11.67
CA PRO A 201 34.99 -33.85 -13.06
C PRO A 201 34.66 -35.34 -13.26
N GLU A 202 34.62 -36.15 -12.17
CA GLU A 202 34.29 -37.58 -12.23
C GLU A 202 32.77 -37.84 -12.30
N ASN A 203 31.94 -36.83 -12.07
CA ASN A 203 30.48 -36.97 -12.15
C ASN A 203 29.99 -36.88 -13.62
N ILE A 204 30.48 -37.84 -14.44
CA ILE A 204 30.22 -37.88 -15.87
C ILE A 204 28.73 -38.00 -16.20
N GLU A 205 27.97 -38.70 -15.35
CA GLU A 205 26.52 -38.95 -15.59
C GLU A 205 25.71 -37.67 -15.49
N GLU A 206 25.96 -36.86 -14.47
CA GLU A 206 25.25 -35.58 -14.24
C GLU A 206 25.66 -34.54 -15.29
N ILE A 207 26.93 -34.46 -15.62
CA ILE A 207 27.45 -33.59 -16.72
C ILE A 207 26.78 -33.97 -18.03
N SER A 208 26.72 -35.25 -18.39
CA SER A 208 26.08 -35.75 -19.62
C SER A 208 24.57 -35.44 -19.64
N LYS A 209 23.90 -35.48 -18.50
CA LYS A 209 22.48 -35.13 -18.38
C LYS A 209 22.24 -33.66 -18.66
N LEU A 210 23.05 -32.77 -18.07
CA LEU A 210 22.96 -31.33 -18.30
C LEU A 210 23.34 -30.94 -19.75
N GLU A 211 24.32 -31.61 -20.35
CA GLU A 211 24.68 -31.40 -21.77
C GLU A 211 23.54 -31.82 -22.71
N LYS A 212 22.84 -32.91 -22.42
CA LYS A 212 21.63 -33.30 -23.16
C LYS A 212 20.49 -32.29 -23.00
N GLU A 213 20.27 -31.78 -21.76
CA GLU A 213 19.29 -30.75 -21.54
C GLU A 213 19.65 -29.46 -22.28
N LEU A 214 20.91 -29.06 -22.27
CA LEU A 214 21.42 -27.92 -23.04
C LEU A 214 21.15 -28.09 -24.54
N ALA A 215 21.43 -29.28 -25.11
CA ALA A 215 21.16 -29.57 -26.50
C ALA A 215 19.67 -29.46 -26.86
N LEU A 216 18.77 -29.94 -25.98
CA LEU A 216 17.32 -29.80 -26.16
C LEU A 216 16.88 -28.34 -26.13
N VAL A 217 17.40 -27.53 -25.20
CA VAL A 217 17.09 -26.11 -25.12
C VAL A 217 17.59 -25.34 -26.34
N LEU A 218 18.77 -25.65 -26.85
CA LEU A 218 19.31 -25.04 -28.08
C LEU A 218 18.50 -25.40 -29.33
N ALA A 219 17.89 -26.58 -29.37
CA ALA A 219 17.03 -27.01 -30.46
C ALA A 219 15.61 -26.45 -30.41
N ASP A 220 15.19 -25.90 -29.28
CA ASP A 220 13.85 -25.32 -29.08
C ASP A 220 13.85 -23.85 -29.47
N GLU A 221 13.52 -23.54 -30.71
CA GLU A 221 13.37 -22.18 -31.25
C GLU A 221 11.96 -21.59 -30.99
N SER A 222 11.28 -21.98 -29.93
CA SER A 222 9.91 -21.51 -29.63
C SER A 222 9.85 -20.24 -28.76
N VAL A 223 10.99 -19.80 -28.24
CA VAL A 223 11.03 -18.67 -27.28
C VAL A 223 11.12 -17.32 -28.01
N PRO A 224 10.21 -16.36 -27.77
CA PRO A 224 10.31 -15.06 -28.39
C PRO A 224 11.57 -14.30 -27.98
N VAL A 225 12.28 -13.78 -28.98
CA VAL A 225 13.39 -12.86 -28.74
C VAL A 225 12.83 -11.49 -28.35
N TYR A 226 13.44 -10.89 -27.33
CA TYR A 226 13.02 -9.58 -26.84
C TYR A 226 14.05 -8.50 -27.14
N THR A 227 13.54 -7.31 -27.43
CA THR A 227 14.34 -6.08 -27.52
C THR A 227 13.88 -5.06 -26.50
N TYR A 228 14.71 -4.06 -26.22
CA TYR A 228 14.39 -2.97 -25.32
C TYR A 228 14.32 -1.66 -26.08
N ARG A 229 13.20 -0.97 -26.05
CA ARG A 229 13.03 0.38 -26.61
C ARG A 229 12.38 1.33 -25.62
N HIS A 230 12.52 2.61 -25.84
CA HIS A 230 11.73 3.62 -25.12
C HIS A 230 10.27 3.60 -25.59
N TYR A 231 9.37 4.05 -24.72
CA TYR A 231 7.99 4.31 -25.11
C TYR A 231 7.92 5.36 -26.22
N THR A 232 7.03 5.19 -27.18
CA THR A 232 6.73 6.21 -28.18
C THR A 232 5.94 7.36 -27.53
N ASN A 233 5.95 8.54 -28.15
CA ASN A 233 5.19 9.68 -27.66
C ASN A 233 3.68 9.38 -27.59
N LYS A 234 3.15 8.55 -28.49
CA LYS A 234 1.76 8.12 -28.50
C LYS A 234 1.47 7.23 -27.27
N GLU A 235 2.28 6.19 -27.04
CA GLU A 235 2.11 5.30 -25.88
C GLU A 235 2.21 6.07 -24.54
N ILE A 236 3.10 7.07 -24.47
CA ILE A 236 3.19 7.94 -23.29
C ILE A 236 1.92 8.75 -23.14
N ALA A 237 1.43 9.36 -24.22
CA ALA A 237 0.21 10.16 -24.20
C ALA A 237 -1.01 9.32 -23.79
N ASP A 238 -1.18 8.15 -24.38
CA ASP A 238 -2.29 7.23 -24.08
C ASP A 238 -2.28 6.83 -22.59
N ARG A 239 -1.13 6.44 -22.06
CA ARG A 239 -0.99 6.08 -20.62
C ARG A 239 -1.24 7.26 -19.68
N VAL A 240 -0.71 8.45 -20.03
CA VAL A 240 -0.95 9.66 -19.23
C VAL A 240 -2.42 10.04 -19.25
N MET A 241 -3.10 9.95 -20.40
CA MET A 241 -4.53 10.23 -20.52
C MET A 241 -5.39 9.24 -19.74
N GLU A 242 -5.14 7.92 -19.88
CA GLU A 242 -5.80 6.87 -19.08
C GLU A 242 -5.67 7.15 -17.57
N THR A 243 -4.47 7.46 -17.12
CA THR A 243 -4.21 7.74 -15.70
C THR A 243 -4.83 9.06 -15.25
N ALA A 244 -4.81 10.09 -16.09
CA ALA A 244 -5.39 11.39 -15.80
C ALA A 244 -6.92 11.33 -15.71
N GLU A 245 -7.56 10.47 -16.49
CA GLU A 245 -8.99 10.21 -16.43
C GLU A 245 -9.38 9.57 -15.10
N ILE A 246 -8.68 8.49 -14.70
CA ILE A 246 -8.89 7.80 -13.41
C ILE A 246 -8.81 8.79 -12.22
N LEU A 247 -7.89 9.77 -12.29
CA LEU A 247 -7.61 10.72 -11.22
C LEU A 247 -8.37 12.05 -11.35
N GLY A 248 -9.18 12.23 -12.40
CA GLY A 248 -9.86 13.50 -12.66
C GLY A 248 -8.88 14.67 -12.94
N LEU A 249 -7.73 14.39 -13.57
CA LEU A 249 -6.67 15.36 -13.81
C LEU A 249 -6.68 15.95 -15.22
N ILE A 250 -7.55 15.49 -16.12
CA ILE A 250 -7.61 15.97 -17.51
C ILE A 250 -7.65 17.51 -17.60
N PRO A 251 -8.49 18.25 -16.82
CA PRO A 251 -8.57 19.71 -16.91
C PRO A 251 -7.29 20.43 -16.43
N TYR A 252 -6.40 19.71 -15.76
CA TYR A 252 -5.21 20.28 -15.11
C TYR A 252 -3.89 19.91 -15.80
N LEU A 253 -3.90 19.07 -16.84
CA LEU A 253 -2.71 18.52 -17.50
C LEU A 253 -1.68 19.60 -17.93
N LYS A 254 -2.14 20.77 -18.33
CA LYS A 254 -1.28 21.89 -18.76
C LYS A 254 -0.82 22.78 -17.62
N ARG A 255 -1.33 22.60 -16.38
CA ARG A 255 -0.96 23.44 -15.22
C ARG A 255 0.35 22.95 -14.58
N LYS A 256 1.02 23.85 -13.89
CA LYS A 256 2.19 23.54 -13.03
C LYS A 256 1.72 23.29 -11.59
N PRO A 257 2.48 22.54 -10.75
CA PRO A 257 2.12 22.24 -9.37
C PRO A 257 1.76 23.45 -8.51
N ALA A 258 2.39 24.60 -8.73
CA ALA A 258 2.08 25.84 -8.00
C ALA A 258 0.63 26.35 -8.21
N ALA A 259 0.00 26.00 -9.34
CA ALA A 259 -1.37 26.39 -9.67
C ALA A 259 -2.42 25.34 -9.25
N LEU A 260 -2.06 24.40 -8.36
CA LEU A 260 -2.90 23.30 -7.91
C LEU A 260 -3.19 23.39 -6.41
N SER A 261 -4.38 22.93 -6.00
CA SER A 261 -4.69 22.71 -4.58
C SER A 261 -3.87 21.54 -3.99
N GLY A 262 -3.85 21.40 -2.64
CA GLY A 262 -3.16 20.30 -1.96
C GLY A 262 -3.60 18.92 -2.48
N GLY A 263 -4.90 18.66 -2.57
CA GLY A 263 -5.43 17.40 -3.08
C GLY A 263 -5.16 17.18 -4.56
N GLN A 264 -5.13 18.24 -5.38
CA GLN A 264 -4.74 18.11 -6.78
C GLN A 264 -3.25 17.76 -6.92
N ARG A 265 -2.37 18.36 -6.12
CA ARG A 265 -0.94 18.00 -6.09
C ARG A 265 -0.75 16.55 -5.70
N GLN A 266 -1.48 16.07 -4.71
CA GLN A 266 -1.46 14.68 -4.29
C GLN A 266 -1.90 13.73 -5.42
N ARG A 267 -3.01 14.02 -6.10
CA ARG A 267 -3.46 13.21 -7.26
C ARG A 267 -2.40 13.18 -8.37
N VAL A 268 -1.67 14.28 -8.59
CA VAL A 268 -0.54 14.29 -9.54
C VAL A 268 0.58 13.36 -9.08
N ALA A 269 0.91 13.34 -7.79
CA ALA A 269 1.91 12.42 -7.23
C ALA A 269 1.48 10.95 -7.38
N LEU A 270 0.21 10.65 -7.10
CA LEU A 270 -0.39 9.34 -7.36
C LEU A 270 -0.31 8.99 -8.85
N GLY A 271 -0.68 9.90 -9.75
CA GLY A 271 -0.63 9.71 -11.19
C GLY A 271 0.78 9.40 -11.70
N ARG A 272 1.78 10.11 -11.19
CA ARG A 272 3.20 9.84 -11.50
C ARG A 272 3.64 8.43 -11.09
N ALA A 273 3.09 7.92 -10.00
CA ALA A 273 3.37 6.57 -9.52
C ALA A 273 2.61 5.51 -10.34
N ILE A 274 1.31 5.71 -10.58
CA ILE A 274 0.40 4.74 -11.21
C ILE A 274 0.67 4.57 -12.71
N VAL A 275 1.04 5.64 -13.42
CA VAL A 275 1.29 5.62 -14.87
C VAL A 275 2.29 4.54 -15.30
N ARG A 276 3.15 4.11 -14.36
CA ARG A 276 4.13 3.05 -14.55
C ARG A 276 3.55 1.64 -14.45
N LYS A 277 2.30 1.48 -13.96
CA LYS A 277 1.64 0.20 -13.62
C LYS A 277 2.58 -0.67 -12.75
N PRO A 278 2.98 -0.18 -11.55
CA PRO A 278 3.93 -0.88 -10.68
C PRO A 278 3.31 -2.15 -10.11
N LYS A 279 4.17 -3.13 -9.75
CA LYS A 279 3.74 -4.33 -9.01
C LYS A 279 3.46 -4.04 -7.54
N VAL A 280 4.28 -3.19 -6.93
CA VAL A 280 4.15 -2.78 -5.53
C VAL A 280 4.04 -1.26 -5.46
N PHE A 281 3.07 -0.78 -4.68
CA PHE A 281 2.80 0.64 -4.49
C PHE A 281 3.07 1.03 -3.04
N LEU A 282 3.98 1.96 -2.83
CA LEU A 282 4.44 2.42 -1.53
C LEU A 282 3.95 3.84 -1.28
N MET A 283 3.36 4.10 -0.12
CA MET A 283 2.86 5.41 0.27
C MET A 283 3.36 5.78 1.67
N ASP A 284 4.20 6.83 1.76
CA ASP A 284 4.75 7.34 3.02
C ASP A 284 3.96 8.56 3.48
N GLU A 285 3.02 8.39 4.40
CA GLU A 285 2.15 9.41 4.99
C GLU A 285 1.52 10.38 3.96
N PRO A 286 0.87 9.90 2.89
CA PRO A 286 0.49 10.75 1.76
C PRO A 286 -0.62 11.77 2.10
N LEU A 287 -1.32 11.61 3.24
CA LEU A 287 -2.43 12.49 3.65
C LEU A 287 -2.04 13.49 4.76
N SER A 288 -0.81 13.41 5.29
CA SER A 288 -0.38 14.24 6.44
C SER A 288 -0.49 15.75 6.19
N ASN A 289 -0.29 16.19 4.94
CA ASN A 289 -0.29 17.61 4.54
C ASN A 289 -1.67 18.14 4.08
N LEU A 290 -2.76 17.40 4.34
CA LEU A 290 -4.12 17.79 3.97
C LEU A 290 -4.96 18.21 5.18
N ASP A 291 -5.89 19.12 4.97
CA ASP A 291 -6.92 19.43 5.96
C ASP A 291 -7.87 18.25 6.20
N ALA A 292 -8.59 18.26 7.33
CA ALA A 292 -9.43 17.14 7.76
C ALA A 292 -10.51 16.75 6.73
N LYS A 293 -11.18 17.75 6.10
CA LYS A 293 -12.23 17.49 5.11
C LYS A 293 -11.68 16.83 3.86
N LEU A 294 -10.58 17.35 3.35
CA LEU A 294 -9.92 16.83 2.15
C LEU A 294 -9.31 15.45 2.42
N ARG A 295 -8.81 15.19 3.64
CA ARG A 295 -8.28 13.89 4.06
C ARG A 295 -9.34 12.79 3.98
N VAL A 296 -10.56 13.05 4.48
CA VAL A 296 -11.69 12.10 4.40
C VAL A 296 -12.03 11.76 2.95
N GLN A 297 -12.12 12.77 2.09
CA GLN A 297 -12.43 12.58 0.68
C GLN A 297 -11.34 11.80 -0.05
N THR A 298 -10.07 12.13 0.20
CA THR A 298 -8.94 11.51 -0.48
C THR A 298 -8.70 10.06 -0.05
N ARG A 299 -9.03 9.69 1.21
CA ARG A 299 -9.00 8.28 1.65
C ARG A 299 -9.84 7.39 0.73
N SER A 300 -11.09 7.79 0.48
CA SER A 300 -11.99 7.02 -0.41
C SER A 300 -11.47 6.94 -1.85
N GLU A 301 -10.81 7.99 -2.33
CA GLU A 301 -10.18 8.02 -3.66
C GLU A 301 -9.00 7.05 -3.75
N ILE A 302 -8.11 7.03 -2.75
CA ILE A 302 -6.97 6.10 -2.71
C ILE A 302 -7.42 4.65 -2.76
N ILE A 303 -8.47 4.28 -2.00
CA ILE A 303 -9.02 2.92 -2.03
C ILE A 303 -9.57 2.56 -3.41
N LYS A 304 -10.30 3.48 -4.07
CA LYS A 304 -10.80 3.28 -5.44
C LYS A 304 -9.66 3.07 -6.42
N ILE A 305 -8.62 3.90 -6.33
CA ILE A 305 -7.42 3.82 -7.17
C ILE A 305 -6.70 2.49 -6.96
N HIS A 306 -6.50 2.07 -5.71
CA HIS A 306 -5.89 0.79 -5.39
C HIS A 306 -6.63 -0.38 -6.07
N ARG A 307 -7.98 -0.40 -5.96
CA ARG A 307 -8.82 -1.44 -6.59
C ARG A 307 -8.69 -1.45 -8.12
N GLN A 308 -8.59 -0.27 -8.74
CA GLN A 308 -8.45 -0.15 -10.20
C GLN A 308 -7.06 -0.55 -10.69
N VAL A 309 -6.02 -0.17 -9.95
CA VAL A 309 -4.63 -0.47 -10.30
C VAL A 309 -4.28 -1.93 -10.03
N GLY A 310 -4.84 -2.52 -8.97
CA GLY A 310 -4.62 -3.90 -8.58
C GLY A 310 -3.16 -4.20 -8.18
N ALA A 311 -2.43 -3.22 -7.67
CA ALA A 311 -1.06 -3.38 -7.17
C ALA A 311 -1.06 -3.70 -5.67
N THR A 312 -0.13 -4.53 -5.21
CA THR A 312 0.12 -4.73 -3.77
C THR A 312 0.56 -3.42 -3.14
N THR A 313 -0.12 -2.97 -2.08
CA THR A 313 0.07 -1.62 -1.53
C THR A 313 0.52 -1.68 -0.08
N ILE A 314 1.62 -0.98 0.24
CA ILE A 314 2.01 -0.64 1.61
C ILE A 314 1.74 0.84 1.83
N TYR A 315 0.95 1.13 2.83
CA TYR A 315 0.59 2.48 3.25
C TYR A 315 1.10 2.74 4.67
N VAL A 316 1.87 3.78 4.86
CA VAL A 316 2.38 4.20 6.18
C VAL A 316 1.57 5.39 6.66
N THR A 317 1.14 5.35 7.90
CA THR A 317 0.45 6.47 8.57
C THR A 317 0.72 6.44 10.08
N HIS A 318 0.49 7.58 10.73
CA HIS A 318 0.38 7.69 12.19
C HIS A 318 -1.10 7.87 12.61
N ASP A 319 -2.03 8.01 11.66
CA ASP A 319 -3.46 8.19 11.91
C ASP A 319 -4.17 6.82 11.97
N GLN A 320 -4.65 6.48 13.16
CA GLN A 320 -5.39 5.23 13.38
C GLN A 320 -6.69 5.15 12.56
N THR A 321 -7.35 6.29 12.29
CA THR A 321 -8.58 6.32 11.50
C THR A 321 -8.30 5.94 10.05
N GLU A 322 -7.16 6.36 9.49
CA GLU A 322 -6.72 5.93 8.18
C GLU A 322 -6.49 4.42 8.15
N ALA A 323 -5.75 3.88 9.15
CA ALA A 323 -5.49 2.46 9.25
C ALA A 323 -6.79 1.65 9.35
N MET A 324 -7.69 2.04 10.25
CA MET A 324 -8.97 1.34 10.48
C MET A 324 -9.92 1.37 9.28
N THR A 325 -9.87 2.44 8.45
CA THR A 325 -10.83 2.61 7.34
C THR A 325 -10.32 2.13 5.99
N MET A 326 -9.00 2.02 5.80
CA MET A 326 -8.41 1.73 4.51
C MET A 326 -7.79 0.34 4.41
N ALA A 327 -7.31 -0.23 5.52
CA ALA A 327 -6.52 -1.44 5.52
C ALA A 327 -7.35 -2.71 5.27
N SER A 328 -6.79 -3.64 4.48
CA SER A 328 -7.18 -5.05 4.54
C SER A 328 -6.62 -5.71 5.79
N ARG A 329 -5.35 -5.42 6.10
CA ARG A 329 -4.69 -5.73 7.38
C ARG A 329 -3.87 -4.54 7.86
N ILE A 330 -3.78 -4.42 9.18
CA ILE A 330 -2.97 -3.41 9.88
C ILE A 330 -1.75 -4.10 10.49
N VAL A 331 -0.59 -3.48 10.34
CA VAL A 331 0.64 -3.82 11.07
C VAL A 331 0.89 -2.72 12.09
N ILE A 332 0.69 -3.05 13.35
CA ILE A 332 0.93 -2.10 14.46
C ILE A 332 2.38 -2.25 14.91
N MET A 333 3.14 -1.15 14.88
CA MET A 333 4.55 -1.12 15.21
C MET A 333 4.83 -0.25 16.43
N LYS A 334 5.75 -0.70 17.27
CA LYS A 334 6.31 0.07 18.40
C LYS A 334 7.78 -0.28 18.60
N ASP A 335 8.62 0.74 18.76
CA ASP A 335 10.04 0.60 19.07
C ASP A 335 10.79 -0.38 18.15
N GLY A 336 10.45 -0.38 16.87
CA GLY A 336 11.06 -1.23 15.83
C GLY A 336 10.46 -2.63 15.72
N TYR A 337 9.54 -3.03 16.59
CA TYR A 337 8.89 -4.34 16.60
C TYR A 337 7.48 -4.31 16.08
N ILE A 338 7.05 -5.39 15.43
CA ILE A 338 5.63 -5.66 15.17
C ILE A 338 4.96 -6.04 16.49
N GLN A 339 3.91 -5.32 16.86
CA GLN A 339 3.11 -5.60 18.05
C GLN A 339 1.92 -6.51 17.75
N GLN A 340 1.28 -6.29 16.61
CA GLN A 340 0.18 -7.12 16.12
C GLN A 340 -0.02 -6.92 14.62
N VAL A 341 -0.43 -7.98 13.92
CA VAL A 341 -0.90 -7.95 12.54
C VAL A 341 -2.29 -8.57 12.49
N GLY A 342 -3.27 -7.87 11.95
CA GLY A 342 -4.65 -8.38 11.85
C GLY A 342 -5.54 -7.47 11.01
N THR A 343 -6.78 -7.88 10.78
CA THR A 343 -7.81 -7.02 10.19
C THR A 343 -8.14 -5.85 11.14
N PRO A 344 -8.74 -4.76 10.66
CA PRO A 344 -9.21 -3.68 11.53
C PRO A 344 -10.06 -4.18 12.70
N GLU A 345 -11.00 -5.09 12.43
CA GLU A 345 -11.86 -5.67 13.47
C GLU A 345 -11.08 -6.47 14.50
N GLU A 346 -10.12 -7.31 14.07
CA GLU A 346 -9.29 -8.13 14.96
C GLU A 346 -8.45 -7.28 15.89
N VAL A 347 -7.73 -6.27 15.36
CA VAL A 347 -6.86 -5.42 16.20
C VAL A 347 -7.64 -4.56 17.17
N TYR A 348 -8.89 -4.20 16.83
CA TYR A 348 -9.77 -3.43 17.68
C TYR A 348 -10.39 -4.28 18.79
N ALA A 349 -11.01 -5.41 18.42
CA ALA A 349 -11.74 -6.25 19.35
C ALA A 349 -10.82 -7.17 20.19
N SER A 350 -9.65 -7.54 19.63
CA SER A 350 -8.76 -8.54 20.22
C SER A 350 -7.29 -8.08 20.24
N PRO A 351 -6.96 -6.98 20.95
CA PRO A 351 -5.58 -6.51 21.05
C PRO A 351 -4.70 -7.55 21.74
N GLU A 352 -3.48 -7.76 21.20
CA GLU A 352 -2.50 -8.72 21.72
C GLU A 352 -1.85 -8.25 23.04
N ASN A 353 -1.78 -6.94 23.24
CA ASN A 353 -1.17 -6.35 24.42
C ASN A 353 -1.80 -4.98 24.75
N MET A 354 -1.44 -4.45 25.91
CA MET A 354 -1.95 -3.16 26.40
C MET A 354 -1.61 -2.01 25.46
N PHE A 355 -0.44 -2.05 24.79
CA PHE A 355 -0.07 -1.01 23.84
C PHE A 355 -1.06 -0.95 22.67
N VAL A 356 -1.38 -2.08 22.06
CA VAL A 356 -2.34 -2.15 20.94
C VAL A 356 -3.72 -1.66 21.39
N GLY A 357 -4.21 -2.11 22.55
CA GLY A 357 -5.50 -1.68 23.10
C GLY A 357 -5.58 -0.17 23.36
N GLY A 358 -4.47 0.41 23.87
CA GLY A 358 -4.38 1.84 24.14
C GLY A 358 -4.08 2.69 22.91
N PHE A 359 -3.46 2.11 21.88
CA PHE A 359 -3.11 2.84 20.66
C PHE A 359 -4.27 2.87 19.65
N ILE A 360 -5.04 1.78 19.52
CA ILE A 360 -6.17 1.69 18.60
C ILE A 360 -7.48 2.00 19.32
N GLY A 361 -8.18 3.01 18.83
CA GLY A 361 -9.46 3.50 19.35
C GLY A 361 -9.40 4.97 19.78
N SER A 362 -10.48 5.70 19.59
CA SER A 362 -10.62 7.09 20.00
C SER A 362 -12.01 7.29 20.62
N PRO A 363 -12.08 7.40 21.96
CA PRO A 363 -10.99 7.34 22.93
C PRO A 363 -10.31 5.97 23.03
N SER A 364 -9.13 5.92 23.67
CA SER A 364 -8.37 4.69 23.93
C SER A 364 -9.09 3.74 24.88
N MET A 365 -8.72 2.45 24.86
CA MET A 365 -9.16 1.47 25.86
C MET A 365 -8.80 1.93 27.28
N ASN A 366 -9.73 1.77 28.21
CA ASN A 366 -9.45 1.95 29.64
C ASN A 366 -8.66 0.75 30.16
N PHE A 367 -7.70 1.02 31.04
CA PHE A 367 -6.97 -0.01 31.77
C PHE A 367 -7.11 0.24 33.26
N ILE A 368 -7.74 -0.71 33.96
CA ILE A 368 -7.95 -0.66 35.40
C ILE A 368 -7.07 -1.72 36.04
N ASN A 369 -6.09 -1.29 36.82
CA ASN A 369 -5.16 -2.17 37.50
C ASN A 369 -5.78 -2.80 38.75
N GLY A 370 -5.42 -4.05 39.02
CA GLY A 370 -5.92 -4.78 40.16
C GLY A 370 -5.33 -6.17 40.24
N ILE A 371 -5.95 -7.02 41.06
CA ILE A 371 -5.62 -8.43 41.26
C ILE A 371 -6.88 -9.29 41.18
N TYR A 372 -6.72 -10.55 40.79
CA TYR A 372 -7.76 -11.57 40.90
C TYR A 372 -7.54 -12.37 42.18
N ASP A 373 -8.50 -12.34 43.13
CA ASP A 373 -8.40 -12.98 44.44
C ASP A 373 -8.82 -14.48 44.45
N GLY A 374 -9.14 -15.00 43.28
CA GLY A 374 -9.70 -16.36 43.10
C GLY A 374 -11.22 -16.37 42.99
N LYS A 375 -11.89 -15.24 43.20
CA LYS A 375 -13.33 -15.07 43.09
C LYS A 375 -13.74 -13.92 42.20
N ASP A 376 -13.18 -12.73 42.45
CA ASP A 376 -13.54 -11.51 41.73
C ASP A 376 -12.29 -10.65 41.48
N PHE A 377 -12.40 -9.57 40.70
CA PHE A 377 -11.29 -8.66 40.43
C PHE A 377 -11.31 -7.51 41.44
N ILE A 378 -10.27 -7.36 42.23
CA ILE A 378 -10.11 -6.29 43.21
C ILE A 378 -9.30 -5.18 42.57
N VAL A 379 -9.91 -3.99 42.45
CA VAL A 379 -9.26 -2.80 41.89
C VAL A 379 -8.16 -2.32 42.83
N GLU A 380 -7.01 -1.97 42.32
CA GLU A 380 -5.89 -1.40 43.06
C GLU A 380 -6.23 0.02 43.50
N GLY A 381 -6.38 0.25 44.81
CA GLY A 381 -6.71 1.55 45.37
C GLY A 381 -7.09 1.52 46.85
N GLU A 382 -7.72 2.59 47.35
CA GLU A 382 -8.07 2.74 48.76
C GLU A 382 -9.45 2.17 49.09
N SER A 383 -10.36 2.09 48.07
CA SER A 383 -11.77 1.71 48.30
C SER A 383 -11.98 0.19 48.33
N ASN A 384 -10.98 -0.63 47.95
CA ASN A 384 -11.12 -2.07 47.75
C ASN A 384 -12.31 -2.44 46.84
N LEU A 385 -12.55 -1.62 45.82
CA LEU A 385 -13.63 -1.85 44.88
C LEU A 385 -13.45 -3.21 44.20
N THR A 386 -14.50 -4.03 44.27
CA THR A 386 -14.50 -5.35 43.70
C THR A 386 -15.38 -5.38 42.46
N ILE A 387 -14.86 -5.84 41.34
CA ILE A 387 -15.60 -6.04 40.10
C ILE A 387 -15.91 -7.56 39.97
N LYS A 388 -17.21 -7.89 39.94
CA LYS A 388 -17.69 -9.26 39.86
C LYS A 388 -17.39 -9.84 38.46
N LEU A 389 -16.77 -11.03 38.46
CA LEU A 389 -16.43 -11.74 37.24
C LEU A 389 -17.45 -12.82 36.90
N ASN A 390 -17.65 -13.06 35.59
CA ASN A 390 -18.47 -14.18 35.12
C ASN A 390 -17.66 -15.52 35.18
N LYS A 391 -18.31 -16.65 34.89
CA LYS A 391 -17.70 -17.97 34.98
C LYS A 391 -16.52 -18.15 34.02
N GLU A 392 -16.63 -17.62 32.81
CA GLU A 392 -15.59 -17.74 31.77
C GLU A 392 -14.34 -16.95 32.16
N GLN A 393 -14.53 -15.74 32.71
CA GLN A 393 -13.44 -14.89 33.21
C GLN A 393 -12.71 -15.52 34.39
N LYS A 394 -13.45 -16.16 35.31
CA LYS A 394 -12.86 -16.89 36.45
C LYS A 394 -12.04 -18.10 35.98
N GLU A 395 -12.54 -18.84 34.99
CA GLU A 395 -11.77 -19.96 34.40
C GLU A 395 -10.50 -19.45 33.69
N LEU A 396 -10.62 -18.36 32.95
CA LEU A 396 -9.49 -17.71 32.27
C LEU A 396 -8.38 -17.30 33.26
N LEU A 397 -8.79 -16.76 34.42
CA LEU A 397 -7.85 -16.19 35.40
C LEU A 397 -7.42 -17.18 36.48
N LYS A 398 -7.85 -18.46 36.45
CA LYS A 398 -7.56 -19.46 37.51
C LYS A 398 -6.08 -19.62 37.86
N ASN A 399 -5.18 -19.40 36.87
CA ASN A 399 -3.73 -19.50 37.06
C ASN A 399 -3.06 -18.16 37.43
N HIS A 400 -3.86 -17.10 37.59
CA HIS A 400 -3.39 -15.73 37.86
C HIS A 400 -3.88 -15.18 39.21
N ILE A 401 -4.14 -16.07 40.19
CA ILE A 401 -4.59 -15.65 41.53
C ILE A 401 -3.51 -14.82 42.20
N ASN A 402 -3.87 -13.64 42.68
CA ASN A 402 -3.02 -12.62 43.30
C ASN A 402 -1.90 -12.07 42.39
N ALA A 403 -1.93 -12.38 41.09
CA ALA A 403 -1.03 -11.77 40.13
C ALA A 403 -1.48 -10.31 39.80
N PRO A 404 -0.53 -9.41 39.49
CA PRO A 404 -0.87 -8.06 39.06
C PRO A 404 -1.47 -8.08 37.64
N LEU A 405 -2.72 -7.65 37.53
CA LEU A 405 -3.49 -7.66 36.28
C LEU A 405 -3.96 -6.26 35.93
N SER A 406 -4.27 -6.07 34.64
CA SER A 406 -5.02 -4.92 34.16
C SER A 406 -6.29 -5.39 33.44
N LEU A 407 -7.44 -4.91 33.89
CA LEU A 407 -8.71 -5.06 33.21
C LEU A 407 -8.80 -4.01 32.11
N GLY A 408 -8.98 -4.43 30.86
CA GLY A 408 -9.16 -3.57 29.69
C GLY A 408 -10.61 -3.53 29.26
N ILE A 409 -11.16 -2.32 29.06
CA ILE A 409 -12.51 -2.12 28.51
C ILE A 409 -12.56 -0.91 27.60
N ARG A 410 -13.29 -1.02 26.50
CA ARG A 410 -13.51 0.11 25.59
C ARG A 410 -14.46 1.13 26.20
N PRO A 411 -14.28 2.44 25.96
CA PRO A 411 -15.18 3.48 26.47
C PRO A 411 -16.65 3.30 26.05
N GLU A 412 -16.92 2.77 24.88
CA GLU A 412 -18.27 2.48 24.34
C GLU A 412 -18.90 1.20 24.91
N ASP A 413 -18.12 0.32 25.52
CA ASP A 413 -18.59 -0.90 26.18
C ASP A 413 -18.90 -0.66 27.69
N ILE A 414 -18.95 0.61 28.09
CA ILE A 414 -19.33 1.07 29.42
C ILE A 414 -20.70 1.77 29.31
N TYR A 415 -21.73 1.20 29.92
CA TYR A 415 -23.12 1.65 29.80
C TYR A 415 -23.57 2.38 31.05
N ILE A 416 -24.19 3.53 30.88
CA ILE A 416 -24.84 4.23 32.03
C ILE A 416 -26.15 3.54 32.40
N GLU A 417 -26.58 3.70 33.65
CA GLU A 417 -27.71 2.99 34.26
C GLU A 417 -29.02 3.03 33.43
N ASN A 418 -29.24 4.11 32.68
CA ASN A 418 -30.46 4.30 31.89
C ASN A 418 -30.32 3.76 30.42
N ASP A 419 -29.24 3.11 30.07
CA ASP A 419 -29.04 2.55 28.72
C ASP A 419 -29.43 1.07 28.72
N LEU A 420 -30.69 0.80 28.35
CA LEU A 420 -31.31 -0.52 28.39
C LEU A 420 -30.80 -1.48 27.28
N GLY A 421 -29.80 -1.08 26.51
CA GLY A 421 -29.25 -1.89 25.40
C GLY A 421 -28.29 -3.00 25.83
N ASN A 422 -27.97 -3.12 27.10
CA ASN A 422 -27.01 -4.14 27.57
C ASN A 422 -27.74 -5.41 28.02
N GLU A 423 -27.55 -6.49 27.27
CA GLU A 423 -28.13 -7.81 27.56
C GLU A 423 -27.49 -8.51 28.78
N ASN A 424 -26.27 -8.10 29.18
CA ASN A 424 -25.54 -8.66 30.31
C ASN A 424 -24.84 -7.60 31.15
N PRO A 425 -25.65 -6.75 31.89
CA PRO A 425 -25.08 -5.67 32.66
C PRO A 425 -24.24 -6.22 33.83
N GLY A 426 -22.99 -5.73 33.90
CA GLY A 426 -22.11 -5.97 35.03
C GLY A 426 -22.60 -5.30 36.31
N GLN A 427 -21.73 -5.27 37.32
CA GLN A 427 -21.98 -4.57 38.57
C GLN A 427 -22.09 -3.06 38.32
N LYS A 428 -23.08 -2.40 38.96
CA LYS A 428 -23.19 -0.95 38.96
C LYS A 428 -22.09 -0.31 39.78
N ILE A 429 -21.43 0.67 39.22
CA ILE A 429 -20.37 1.47 39.84
C ILE A 429 -20.75 2.94 39.67
N THR A 430 -20.57 3.74 40.73
CA THR A 430 -20.85 5.19 40.69
C THR A 430 -19.55 5.95 40.91
N ILE A 431 -19.26 6.90 40.04
CA ILE A 431 -18.11 7.82 40.15
C ILE A 431 -18.55 9.25 39.90
N PRO A 432 -17.84 10.26 40.40
CA PRO A 432 -18.07 11.66 39.99
C PRO A 432 -17.58 11.86 38.55
N CYS A 433 -18.29 12.71 37.80
CA CYS A 433 -17.84 13.20 36.51
C CYS A 433 -16.85 14.36 36.72
N ASP A 434 -15.57 14.12 36.47
CA ASP A 434 -14.56 15.18 36.62
C ASP A 434 -14.67 16.20 35.47
N PHE A 435 -14.95 15.71 34.27
CA PHE A 435 -15.09 16.54 33.07
C PHE A 435 -15.90 15.80 32.01
N CYS A 436 -16.59 16.54 31.12
CA CYS A 436 -17.25 15.94 29.97
C CYS A 436 -17.08 16.78 28.70
N GLU A 437 -16.94 16.13 27.58
CA GLU A 437 -16.80 16.72 26.24
C GLU A 437 -17.98 16.33 25.35
N LEU A 438 -18.58 17.31 24.66
CA LEU A 438 -19.62 17.07 23.67
C LEU A 438 -19.02 17.02 22.27
N LEU A 439 -19.09 15.86 21.63
CA LEU A 439 -18.59 15.60 20.26
C LEU A 439 -19.76 15.41 19.28
N GLY A 440 -20.71 16.35 19.27
CA GLY A 440 -21.87 16.30 18.39
C GLY A 440 -22.91 15.27 18.85
N HIS A 441 -22.91 14.07 18.31
CA HIS A 441 -23.86 13.00 18.67
C HIS A 441 -23.40 12.11 19.84
N GLU A 442 -22.17 12.28 20.28
CA GLU A 442 -21.57 11.55 21.41
C GLU A 442 -21.08 12.52 22.49
N LYS A 443 -20.97 12.02 23.70
CA LYS A 443 -20.37 12.71 24.83
C LYS A 443 -19.32 11.79 25.46
N ILE A 444 -18.16 12.35 25.77
CA ILE A 444 -17.10 11.64 26.51
C ILE A 444 -17.14 12.13 27.95
N VAL A 445 -17.29 11.20 28.87
CA VAL A 445 -17.28 11.45 30.31
C VAL A 445 -15.96 10.95 30.87
N TYR A 446 -15.26 11.80 31.59
CA TYR A 446 -14.02 11.48 32.29
C TYR A 446 -14.27 11.44 33.79
N GLY A 447 -13.74 10.43 34.44
CA GLY A 447 -13.82 10.28 35.89
C GLY A 447 -12.69 9.38 36.39
N VAL A 448 -12.75 9.01 37.65
CA VAL A 448 -11.71 8.27 38.36
C VAL A 448 -12.30 7.11 39.15
N ILE A 449 -11.73 5.93 39.02
CA ILE A 449 -11.95 4.76 39.89
C ILE A 449 -10.69 4.54 40.70
N ASP A 450 -10.77 4.75 42.04
CA ASP A 450 -9.60 4.53 42.90
C ASP A 450 -8.30 5.15 42.38
N LYS A 451 -8.34 6.44 42.02
CA LYS A 451 -7.21 7.19 41.43
C LYS A 451 -6.82 6.78 40.01
N GLN A 452 -7.50 5.81 39.43
CA GLN A 452 -7.26 5.37 38.05
C GLN A 452 -8.25 6.02 37.10
N LYS A 453 -7.76 6.59 36.01
CA LYS A 453 -8.57 7.29 35.00
C LYS A 453 -9.56 6.35 34.33
N LEU A 454 -10.79 6.81 34.16
CA LEU A 454 -11.82 6.13 33.40
C LEU A 454 -12.45 7.10 32.39
N THR A 455 -12.58 6.63 31.17
CA THR A 455 -13.24 7.34 30.07
C THR A 455 -14.46 6.55 29.65
N ILE A 456 -15.64 7.19 29.60
CA ILE A 456 -16.89 6.57 29.19
C ILE A 456 -17.41 7.32 27.96
N LYS A 457 -17.82 6.59 26.94
CA LYS A 457 -18.40 7.16 25.72
C LYS A 457 -19.89 6.87 25.68
N ILE A 458 -20.71 7.93 25.68
CA ILE A 458 -22.16 7.84 25.75
C ILE A 458 -22.84 8.64 24.63
N PRO A 459 -24.08 8.31 24.26
CA PRO A 459 -24.90 9.18 23.41
C PRO A 459 -25.13 10.59 23.98
N ALA A 460 -25.09 11.61 23.13
CA ALA A 460 -25.25 13.02 23.55
C ALA A 460 -26.61 13.34 24.21
N LYS A 461 -27.62 12.48 24.04
CA LYS A 461 -28.96 12.64 24.67
C LYS A 461 -28.93 12.64 26.21
N TYR A 462 -27.88 12.06 26.81
CA TYR A 462 -27.76 12.01 28.28
C TYR A 462 -27.18 13.33 28.80
N GLN A 463 -27.92 13.94 29.76
CA GLN A 463 -27.50 15.19 30.40
C GLN A 463 -26.61 14.84 31.59
N ILE A 464 -25.32 14.83 31.37
CA ILE A 464 -24.29 14.66 32.40
C ILE A 464 -23.41 15.90 32.34
N ASN A 465 -23.17 16.51 33.50
CA ASN A 465 -22.32 17.68 33.67
C ASN A 465 -21.17 17.37 34.62
N THR A 466 -20.16 18.20 34.61
CA THR A 466 -19.06 18.14 35.57
C THR A 466 -19.58 18.23 37.00
N GLY A 467 -19.17 17.30 37.86
CA GLY A 467 -19.59 17.15 39.24
C GLY A 467 -20.80 16.22 39.48
N ASP A 468 -21.50 15.81 38.41
CA ASP A 468 -22.61 14.87 38.55
C ASP A 468 -22.10 13.47 38.92
N ALA A 469 -22.89 12.74 39.73
CA ALA A 469 -22.63 11.33 39.99
C ALA A 469 -23.10 10.49 38.82
N VAL A 470 -22.18 9.74 38.21
CA VAL A 470 -22.44 8.86 37.05
C VAL A 470 -22.42 7.42 37.48
N THR A 471 -23.57 6.75 37.38
CA THR A 471 -23.68 5.31 37.62
C THR A 471 -23.62 4.56 36.29
N PHE A 472 -22.72 3.62 36.21
CA PHE A 472 -22.48 2.81 35.02
C PHE A 472 -22.24 1.34 35.34
N CYS A 473 -22.22 0.50 34.30
CA CYS A 473 -21.76 -0.89 34.37
C CYS A 473 -20.90 -1.23 33.16
N PHE A 474 -20.01 -2.18 33.33
CA PHE A 474 -19.21 -2.74 32.22
C PHE A 474 -20.02 -3.80 31.46
N ASP A 475 -19.84 -3.91 30.17
CA ASP A 475 -20.23 -5.10 29.43
C ASP A 475 -19.25 -6.24 29.77
N ASN A 476 -19.67 -7.19 30.59
CA ASN A 476 -18.82 -8.29 31.03
C ASN A 476 -18.27 -9.14 29.86
N ASN A 477 -18.98 -9.20 28.73
CA ASN A 477 -18.53 -9.96 27.55
C ASN A 477 -17.41 -9.25 26.78
N LYS A 478 -17.20 -7.94 27.03
CA LYS A 478 -16.22 -7.10 26.36
C LYS A 478 -14.99 -6.79 27.21
N VAL A 479 -15.01 -7.20 28.47
CA VAL A 479 -13.86 -7.05 29.37
C VAL A 479 -12.73 -7.97 28.92
N LEU A 480 -11.52 -7.42 28.82
CA LEU A 480 -10.29 -8.15 28.52
C LEU A 480 -9.34 -8.08 29.73
N PHE A 481 -8.49 -9.09 29.86
CA PHE A 481 -7.48 -9.11 30.92
C PHE A 481 -6.08 -9.13 30.33
N PHE A 482 -5.19 -8.38 30.96
CA PHE A 482 -3.78 -8.28 30.57
C PHE A 482 -2.90 -8.56 31.79
N ASP A 483 -1.84 -9.31 31.57
CA ASP A 483 -0.77 -9.42 32.53
C ASP A 483 0.01 -8.10 32.59
N ARG A 484 0.18 -7.54 33.78
CA ARG A 484 0.71 -6.19 33.94
C ARG A 484 2.23 -6.11 33.71
N GLU A 485 2.96 -7.19 33.93
CA GLU A 485 4.42 -7.24 33.74
C GLU A 485 4.78 -7.40 32.26
N SER A 486 4.22 -8.40 31.63
CA SER A 486 4.47 -8.66 30.20
C SER A 486 3.65 -7.76 29.27
N THR A 487 2.64 -7.07 29.80
CA THR A 487 1.61 -6.29 29.05
C THR A 487 0.77 -7.10 28.07
N LYS A 488 0.95 -8.42 28.00
CA LYS A 488 0.27 -9.30 27.08
C LYS A 488 -1.14 -9.61 27.55
N ARG A 489 -2.03 -9.81 26.57
CA ARG A 489 -3.39 -10.28 26.85
C ARG A 489 -3.39 -11.71 27.37
N ILE A 490 -4.19 -11.97 28.40
CA ILE A 490 -4.49 -13.31 28.91
C ILE A 490 -5.60 -13.92 28.06
N ARG A 491 -5.37 -15.16 27.60
CA ARG A 491 -6.29 -15.91 26.72
C ARG A 491 -6.59 -17.29 27.27
#